data_ceb15f931a0c3f437758d1f737836d71
#
_entry.id   ceb15f931a0c3f437758d1f737836d71
#
_cell.length_a   1.000
_cell.length_b   1.000
_cell.length_c   1.000
_cell.angle_alpha   90.00
_cell.angle_beta   90.00
_cell.angle_gamma   90.00
#
_symmetry.space_group_name_H-M   'P 1'
#
loop_
_entity.id
_entity.type
_entity.pdbx_description
1 polymer ?
#
loop_
_entity_poly.entity_id
_entity_poly.type
_entity_poly.pdbx_seq_one_letter_code
_entity_poly.pdbx_strand_id
1 'polypeptide(L)'
;MDMRLELVPLPTSDVDRSKTFYAEGMGFVVDHDVEPGNGMRVVQLTPPGSSCSIVIGVGMSAPDAPRVQNLHLVVDDIEQARDLLSRAGVEVSPVQDMGGVKYAHLSDPDGNTWALQQLAR
;
A
#
# COMPACT_ATOMS: atom_id res chain seq x y z
N MET A 1 8.17 -22.71 -15.34
CA MET A 1 8.80 -22.24 -14.10
C MET A 1 7.83 -21.37 -13.32
N ASP A 2 7.90 -21.47 -12.02
CA ASP A 2 7.05 -20.62 -11.16
C ASP A 2 7.71 -19.25 -10.97
N MET A 3 6.88 -18.20 -10.99
CA MET A 3 7.34 -16.85 -10.67
C MET A 3 6.33 -16.23 -9.72
N ARG A 4 6.82 -15.70 -8.60
CA ARG A 4 5.99 -15.07 -7.57
C ARG A 4 6.36 -13.60 -7.47
N LEU A 5 5.35 -12.74 -7.40
CA LEU A 5 5.60 -11.32 -7.17
C LEU A 5 6.01 -11.13 -5.71
N GLU A 6 7.22 -10.66 -5.49
CA GLU A 6 7.78 -10.50 -4.14
C GLU A 6 7.60 -9.10 -3.60
N LEU A 7 7.87 -8.09 -4.42
CA LEU A 7 8.10 -6.75 -3.91
C LEU A 7 7.76 -5.70 -4.96
N VAL A 8 7.08 -4.65 -4.54
CA VAL A 8 6.79 -3.48 -5.37
C VAL A 8 7.41 -2.24 -4.72
N PRO A 9 8.42 -1.62 -5.35
CA PRO A 9 8.95 -0.34 -4.88
C PRO A 9 7.95 0.78 -5.12
N LEU A 10 7.75 1.64 -4.11
CA LEU A 10 6.93 2.84 -4.22
C LEU A 10 7.82 4.06 -4.01
N PRO A 11 7.76 5.06 -4.92
CA PRO A 11 8.47 6.31 -4.69
C PRO A 11 7.84 7.09 -3.54
N THR A 12 8.67 7.73 -2.73
CA THR A 12 8.22 8.57 -1.63
C THR A 12 9.13 9.79 -1.49
N SER A 13 8.55 10.90 -1.10
CA SER A 13 9.30 12.12 -0.78
C SER A 13 9.58 12.26 0.72
N ASP A 14 8.95 11.45 1.55
CA ASP A 14 9.08 11.47 3.02
C ASP A 14 8.85 10.06 3.56
N VAL A 15 9.94 9.36 3.86
CA VAL A 15 9.88 7.94 4.27
C VAL A 15 9.12 7.75 5.58
N ASP A 16 9.34 8.64 6.56
CA ASP A 16 8.66 8.52 7.86
C ASP A 16 7.15 8.71 7.72
N ARG A 17 6.73 9.67 6.92
CA ARG A 17 5.30 9.90 6.64
C ARG A 17 4.67 8.71 5.95
N SER A 18 5.34 8.17 4.93
CA SER A 18 4.85 6.99 4.22
C SER A 18 4.79 5.76 5.12
N LYS A 19 5.81 5.54 5.93
CA LYS A 19 5.84 4.43 6.89
C LYS A 19 4.64 4.52 7.86
N THR A 20 4.39 5.70 8.41
CA THR A 20 3.25 5.92 9.31
C THR A 20 1.93 5.62 8.60
N PHE A 21 1.77 6.08 7.36
CA PHE A 21 0.57 5.84 6.58
C PHE A 21 0.32 4.33 6.40
N TYR A 22 1.33 3.59 5.98
CA TYR A 22 1.16 2.16 5.70
C TYR A 22 1.08 1.31 6.96
N ALA A 23 1.90 1.60 7.99
CA ALA A 23 1.90 0.82 9.22
C ALA A 23 0.70 1.13 10.11
N GLU A 24 0.44 2.41 10.37
CA GLU A 24 -0.61 2.82 11.31
C GLU A 24 -1.95 3.02 10.61
N GLY A 25 -1.96 3.59 9.42
CA GLY A 25 -3.18 3.82 8.65
C GLY A 25 -3.71 2.56 7.99
N MET A 26 -2.89 1.91 7.19
CA MET A 26 -3.28 0.72 6.42
C MET A 26 -3.16 -0.58 7.22
N GLY A 27 -2.44 -0.59 8.33
CA GLY A 27 -2.24 -1.78 9.13
C GLY A 27 -1.24 -2.78 8.55
N PHE A 28 -0.35 -2.34 7.66
CA PHE A 28 0.69 -3.20 7.10
C PHE A 28 1.74 -3.51 8.16
N VAL A 29 2.28 -4.72 8.11
CA VAL A 29 3.36 -5.16 9.01
C VAL A 29 4.69 -4.62 8.50
N VAL A 30 5.46 -3.97 9.38
CA VAL A 30 6.82 -3.55 9.06
C VAL A 30 7.74 -4.76 9.19
N ASP A 31 8.24 -5.25 8.06
CA ASP A 31 9.16 -6.39 8.04
C ASP A 31 10.58 -5.95 8.33
N HIS A 32 11.00 -4.85 7.72
CA HIS A 32 12.34 -4.29 7.85
C HIS A 32 12.25 -2.77 7.86
N ASP A 33 13.10 -2.15 8.66
CA ASP A 33 13.40 -0.72 8.60
C ASP A 33 14.88 -0.59 8.92
N VAL A 34 15.72 -0.51 7.88
CA VAL A 34 17.17 -0.58 8.01
C VAL A 34 17.85 0.54 7.25
N GLU A 35 19.02 0.93 7.71
CA GLU A 35 19.90 1.88 7.06
C GLU A 35 21.20 1.15 6.67
N PRO A 36 21.27 0.58 5.44
CA PRO A 36 22.41 -0.26 5.06
C PRO A 36 23.70 0.51 4.84
N GLY A 37 23.66 1.84 4.72
CA GLY A 37 24.82 2.68 4.51
C GLY A 37 24.64 3.63 3.32
N ASN A 38 25.60 4.53 3.12
CA ASN A 38 25.58 5.51 2.02
C ASN A 38 24.33 6.40 2.00
N GLY A 39 23.75 6.67 3.17
CA GLY A 39 22.53 7.47 3.26
C GLY A 39 21.26 6.75 2.81
N MET A 40 21.33 5.46 2.53
CA MET A 40 20.16 4.66 2.15
C MET A 40 19.30 4.33 3.35
N ARG A 41 18.01 4.20 3.11
CA ARG A 41 17.05 3.63 4.07
C ARG A 41 16.09 2.72 3.33
N VAL A 42 15.84 1.54 3.87
CA VAL A 42 14.96 0.54 3.28
C VAL A 42 13.88 0.19 4.30
N VAL A 43 12.62 0.45 3.97
CA VAL A 43 11.47 0.10 4.79
C VAL A 43 10.58 -0.82 3.96
N GLN A 44 10.48 -2.08 4.39
CA GLN A 44 9.63 -3.08 3.74
C GLN A 44 8.41 -3.34 4.60
N LEU A 45 7.24 -3.28 3.99
CA LEU A 45 5.97 -3.52 4.69
C LEU A 45 5.14 -4.51 3.88
N THR A 46 4.37 -5.33 4.59
CA THR A 46 3.55 -6.36 3.97
C THR A 46 2.10 -6.25 4.47
N PRO A 47 1.12 -6.19 3.56
CA PRO A 47 -0.28 -6.30 3.97
C PRO A 47 -0.53 -7.64 4.68
N PRO A 48 -1.27 -7.66 5.80
CA PRO A 48 -1.58 -8.92 6.48
C PRO A 48 -2.23 -9.91 5.50
N GLY A 49 -1.72 -11.14 5.48
CA GLY A 49 -2.21 -12.19 4.59
C GLY A 49 -1.67 -12.17 3.18
N SER A 50 -0.84 -11.18 2.82
CA SER A 50 -0.21 -11.10 1.50
C SER A 50 1.18 -11.72 1.52
N SER A 51 1.57 -12.34 0.40
CA SER A 51 2.95 -12.78 0.19
C SER A 51 3.78 -11.76 -0.57
N CYS A 52 3.14 -10.73 -1.15
CA CYS A 52 3.84 -9.64 -1.83
C CYS A 52 3.92 -8.43 -0.91
N SER A 53 5.09 -7.79 -0.87
CA SER A 53 5.38 -6.64 -0.03
C SER A 53 5.53 -5.37 -0.85
N ILE A 54 5.51 -4.22 -0.18
CA ILE A 54 5.98 -2.96 -0.75
C ILE A 54 7.27 -2.55 -0.08
N VAL A 55 8.07 -1.75 -0.76
CA VAL A 55 9.26 -1.13 -0.19
C VAL A 55 9.25 0.37 -0.48
N ILE A 56 9.52 1.14 0.55
CA ILE A 56 9.74 2.59 0.48
C ILE A 56 11.11 2.88 1.08
N GLY A 57 11.71 3.99 0.72
CA GLY A 57 13.00 4.30 1.29
C GLY A 57 13.72 5.44 0.58
N VAL A 58 14.98 5.60 0.98
CA VAL A 58 15.93 6.52 0.34
C VAL A 58 16.90 5.68 -0.47
N GLY A 59 17.08 6.03 -1.75
CA GLY A 59 17.96 5.29 -2.65
C GLY A 59 17.32 4.07 -3.32
N MET A 60 16.01 3.86 -3.12
CA MET A 60 15.26 2.76 -3.73
C MET A 60 14.62 3.17 -5.05
N SER A 61 14.03 4.36 -5.08
CA SER A 61 13.47 4.98 -6.29
C SER A 61 13.83 6.44 -6.26
N ALA A 62 13.88 7.09 -7.42
CA ALA A 62 14.04 8.54 -7.46
C ALA A 62 12.84 9.19 -6.77
N PRO A 63 13.05 10.22 -5.92
CA PRO A 63 11.94 10.87 -5.20
C PRO A 63 10.88 11.46 -6.14
N ASP A 64 11.27 11.83 -7.36
CA ASP A 64 10.39 12.39 -8.39
C ASP A 64 9.95 11.34 -9.43
N ALA A 65 10.22 10.07 -9.18
CA ALA A 65 9.76 8.99 -10.08
C ALA A 65 8.24 9.01 -10.23
N PRO A 66 7.72 8.59 -11.39
CA PRO A 66 6.27 8.49 -11.58
C PRO A 66 5.63 7.63 -10.48
N ARG A 67 4.51 8.11 -9.94
CA ARG A 67 3.79 7.40 -8.90
C ARG A 67 3.15 6.12 -9.44
N VAL A 68 3.10 5.09 -8.60
CA VAL A 68 2.48 3.82 -8.95
C VAL A 68 0.97 3.96 -8.81
N GLN A 69 0.23 3.44 -9.79
CA GLN A 69 -1.22 3.61 -9.85
C GLN A 69 -1.93 2.27 -9.74
N ASN A 70 -3.03 2.26 -8.99
CA ASN A 70 -4.00 1.15 -8.97
C ASN A 70 -3.43 -0.18 -8.51
N LEU A 71 -2.62 -0.17 -7.46
CA LEU A 71 -2.28 -1.41 -6.76
C LEU A 71 -3.55 -1.96 -6.12
N HIS A 72 -3.84 -3.25 -6.31
CA HIS A 72 -5.07 -3.86 -5.83
C HIS A 72 -4.84 -4.65 -4.55
N LEU A 73 -5.70 -4.41 -3.56
CA LEU A 73 -5.75 -5.17 -2.31
C LEU A 73 -7.10 -5.89 -2.25
N VAL A 74 -7.08 -7.21 -2.30
CA VAL A 74 -8.31 -8.00 -2.14
C VAL A 74 -8.68 -8.07 -0.67
N VAL A 75 -9.91 -7.74 -0.37
CA VAL A 75 -10.48 -7.82 0.99
C VAL A 75 -11.76 -8.66 0.97
N ASP A 76 -12.08 -9.28 2.10
CA ASP A 76 -13.27 -10.12 2.18
C ASP A 76 -14.56 -9.30 2.31
N ASP A 77 -14.50 -8.18 3.03
CA ASP A 77 -15.62 -7.28 3.26
C ASP A 77 -15.15 -5.84 3.07
N ILE A 78 -15.47 -5.27 1.92
CA ILE A 78 -14.97 -3.95 1.53
C ILE A 78 -15.57 -2.82 2.36
N GLU A 79 -16.83 -2.95 2.80
CA GLU A 79 -17.44 -1.95 3.66
C GLU A 79 -16.76 -1.91 5.03
N GLN A 80 -16.45 -3.08 5.60
CA GLN A 80 -15.71 -3.16 6.85
C GLN A 80 -14.30 -2.61 6.69
N ALA A 81 -13.61 -2.96 5.61
CA ALA A 81 -12.26 -2.47 5.33
C ALA A 81 -12.26 -0.95 5.22
N ARG A 82 -13.22 -0.38 4.48
CA ARG A 82 -13.36 1.06 4.32
C ARG A 82 -13.59 1.76 5.66
N ASP A 83 -14.44 1.18 6.51
CA ASP A 83 -14.75 1.72 7.82
C ASP A 83 -13.51 1.74 8.74
N LEU A 84 -12.76 0.63 8.78
CA LEU A 84 -11.54 0.53 9.58
C LEU A 84 -10.47 1.53 9.12
N LEU A 85 -10.29 1.68 7.81
CA LEU A 85 -9.33 2.62 7.25
C LEU A 85 -9.74 4.07 7.56
N SER A 86 -11.01 4.38 7.42
CA SER A 86 -11.54 5.72 7.74
C SER A 86 -11.31 6.07 9.20
N ARG A 87 -11.52 5.13 10.11
CA ARG A 87 -11.25 5.32 11.55
C ARG A 87 -9.77 5.56 11.84
N ALA A 88 -8.89 4.97 11.04
CA ALA A 88 -7.45 5.18 11.16
C ALA A 88 -6.97 6.47 10.48
N GLY A 89 -7.88 7.26 9.92
CA GLY A 89 -7.56 8.53 9.28
C GLY A 89 -7.23 8.43 7.80
N VAL A 90 -7.46 7.26 7.18
CA VAL A 90 -7.24 7.07 5.74
C VAL A 90 -8.52 7.40 5.00
N GLU A 91 -8.43 8.33 4.05
CA GLU A 91 -9.56 8.73 3.22
C GLU A 91 -9.76 7.70 2.11
N VAL A 92 -10.96 7.10 2.06
CA VAL A 92 -11.30 6.06 1.08
C VAL A 92 -12.58 6.47 0.37
N SER A 93 -12.60 6.34 -0.95
CA SER A 93 -13.78 6.66 -1.76
C SER A 93 -14.97 5.76 -1.41
N PRO A 94 -16.21 6.17 -1.74
CA PRO A 94 -17.35 5.26 -1.63
C PRO A 94 -17.16 3.99 -2.45
N VAL A 95 -17.78 2.90 -2.00
CA VAL A 95 -17.74 1.61 -2.69
C VAL A 95 -18.54 1.68 -3.97
N GLN A 96 -17.97 1.15 -5.05
CA GLN A 96 -18.64 1.02 -6.35
C GLN A 96 -18.79 -0.47 -6.67
N ASP A 97 -19.97 -0.86 -7.13
CA ASP A 97 -20.25 -2.23 -7.57
C ASP A 97 -20.14 -2.29 -9.10
N MET A 98 -19.22 -3.11 -9.59
CA MET A 98 -18.93 -3.25 -11.02
C MET A 98 -19.24 -4.68 -11.44
N GLY A 99 -20.53 -5.00 -11.56
CA GLY A 99 -20.95 -6.34 -11.97
C GLY A 99 -20.70 -7.41 -10.92
N GLY A 100 -20.79 -7.07 -9.64
CA GLY A 100 -20.57 -7.99 -8.53
C GLY A 100 -19.19 -7.90 -7.91
N VAL A 101 -18.21 -7.34 -8.60
CA VAL A 101 -16.89 -7.02 -8.02
C VAL A 101 -16.95 -5.60 -7.50
N LYS A 102 -16.58 -5.40 -6.24
CA LYS A 102 -16.66 -4.10 -5.59
C LYS A 102 -15.30 -3.47 -5.43
N TYR A 103 -15.25 -2.14 -5.60
CA TYR A 103 -14.02 -1.37 -5.51
C TYR A 103 -14.19 -0.13 -4.65
N ALA A 104 -13.13 0.27 -3.99
CA ALA A 104 -12.97 1.57 -3.36
C ALA A 104 -11.52 2.01 -3.52
N HIS A 105 -11.28 3.30 -3.58
CA HIS A 105 -9.97 3.84 -3.95
C HIS A 105 -9.39 4.71 -2.86
N LEU A 106 -8.07 4.71 -2.75
CA LEU A 106 -7.33 5.57 -1.85
C LEU A 106 -5.97 5.94 -2.44
N SER A 107 -5.38 6.98 -1.89
CA SER A 107 -4.03 7.43 -2.25
C SER A 107 -3.17 7.48 -1.01
N ASP A 108 -1.89 7.18 -1.16
CA ASP A 108 -0.92 7.46 -0.10
C ASP A 108 -0.52 8.95 -0.12
N PRO A 109 0.27 9.42 0.86
CA PRO A 109 0.65 10.84 0.91
C PRO A 109 1.44 11.34 -0.28
N ASP A 110 2.06 10.46 -1.05
CA ASP A 110 2.87 10.82 -2.22
C ASP A 110 2.10 10.71 -3.54
N GLY A 111 0.87 10.22 -3.52
CA GLY A 111 0.05 10.06 -4.72
C GLY A 111 0.17 8.68 -5.37
N ASN A 112 0.79 7.70 -4.71
CA ASN A 112 0.64 6.31 -5.14
C ASN A 112 -0.77 5.85 -4.81
N THR A 113 -1.45 5.18 -5.73
CA THR A 113 -2.87 4.86 -5.57
C THR A 113 -3.12 3.37 -5.42
N TRP A 114 -4.17 3.08 -4.67
CA TRP A 114 -4.60 1.72 -4.36
C TRP A 114 -6.09 1.56 -4.64
N ALA A 115 -6.46 0.36 -5.00
CA ALA A 115 -7.86 -0.06 -5.06
C ALA A 115 -8.08 -1.19 -4.06
N LEU A 116 -9.06 -1.01 -3.17
CA LEU A 116 -9.62 -2.14 -2.43
C LEU A 116 -10.54 -2.88 -3.38
N GLN A 117 -10.49 -4.19 -3.38
CA GLN A 117 -11.28 -5.03 -4.28
C GLN A 117 -11.91 -6.16 -3.50
N GLN A 118 -13.24 -6.28 -3.59
CA GLN A 118 -13.95 -7.45 -3.07
C GLN A 118 -14.44 -8.26 -4.26
N LEU A 119 -13.92 -9.48 -4.39
CA LEU A 119 -14.26 -10.35 -5.50
C LEU A 119 -15.69 -10.86 -5.36
N ALA A 120 -16.35 -11.11 -6.49
CA ALA A 120 -17.66 -11.74 -6.52
C ALA A 120 -17.55 -13.18 -6.04
N ARG A 121 -18.49 -13.60 -5.18
CA ARG A 121 -18.50 -14.95 -4.61
C ARG A 121 -19.88 -15.54 -4.59
#